data_0b8968854a5c1bfa908d426233c05d59
#
_entry.id   0b8968854a5c1bfa908d426233c05d59
#
_cell.length_a   1.000
_cell.length_b   1.000
_cell.length_c   1.000
_cell.angle_alpha   90.00
_cell.angle_beta   90.00
_cell.angle_gamma   90.00
#
_symmetry.space_group_name_H-M   'P 1'
#
loop_
_entity.id
_entity.type
_entity.pdbx_description
1 polymer ?
#
loop_
_entity_poly.entity_id
_entity_poly.type
_entity_poly.pdbx_seq_one_letter_code
_entity_poly.pdbx_strand_id
1 'polypeptide(L)'
;MGDAPRARPTRLDQVIPSIIEHDAVSNHTFIAQRLLREMGFVSEIYASTIGPGCAGRVHPVAELPFLADNSQWILYQCSIGGATADVVARHPGRKLLDYHNITPAPLVERWLPPLAEESRLGRRQLQMLAPLVSWVMADSAYNAAELVDTGFTNVMVVPVLTEGGTFEQAPDPIALARLASAGARGGADWLFVGQIAPHKADHDVMKAFACYRRVYDAGARLHLVGREMGSTYIDALRRFAAALDLEDAISLPGSVAVGTLVAYYEIADVFVCLSEHEGFCAPIIEAMSRGVPVVAYAAAAVPETVGEAGVLLSDKSPALVASAVRQLLTDAPARAGLVAAGRSRAAHFTPEVAAVAFRRTIETALAAS
;
A
#
# COMPACT_ATOMS: atom_id res chain seq x y z
N MET A 1 -2.55 42.43 21.72
CA MET A 1 -1.26 41.82 22.06
C MET A 1 -1.01 40.83 20.91
N GLY A 2 -0.11 41.18 20.00
CA GLY A 2 0.23 40.28 18.89
C GLY A 2 1.01 39.08 19.46
N ASP A 3 0.51 37.89 19.12
CA ASP A 3 1.22 36.64 19.43
C ASP A 3 2.60 36.72 18.75
N ALA A 4 3.67 36.61 19.52
CA ALA A 4 5.01 36.48 18.96
C ALA A 4 5.04 35.19 18.11
N PRO A 5 5.70 35.18 16.94
CA PRO A 5 5.79 33.98 16.13
C PRO A 5 6.41 32.86 16.99
N ARG A 6 5.64 31.80 17.18
CA ARG A 6 6.11 30.63 17.94
C ARG A 6 7.35 30.06 17.25
N ALA A 7 8.38 29.77 18.03
CA ALA A 7 9.61 29.20 17.50
C ALA A 7 9.29 27.89 16.75
N ARG A 8 9.87 27.75 15.54
CA ARG A 8 9.75 26.52 14.75
C ARG A 8 10.25 25.33 15.59
N PRO A 9 9.52 24.19 15.63
CA PRO A 9 10.00 23.02 16.34
C PRO A 9 11.33 22.57 15.73
N THR A 10 12.27 22.21 16.57
CA THR A 10 13.57 21.67 16.14
C THR A 10 13.52 20.17 15.94
N ARG A 11 12.47 19.52 16.48
CA ARG A 11 12.32 18.08 16.48
C ARG A 11 10.92 17.66 15.99
N LEU A 12 10.88 16.74 15.03
CA LEU A 12 9.67 16.08 14.53
C LEU A 12 9.92 14.58 14.46
N ASP A 13 9.55 13.88 15.52
CA ASP A 13 9.74 12.45 15.64
C ASP A 13 8.58 11.67 15.04
N GLN A 14 8.86 10.49 14.53
CA GLN A 14 7.84 9.59 13.99
C GLN A 14 7.53 8.47 14.98
N VAL A 15 6.27 8.15 15.11
CA VAL A 15 5.79 7.04 15.94
C VAL A 15 4.96 6.11 15.09
N ILE A 16 5.26 4.81 15.13
CA ILE A 16 4.62 3.79 14.30
C ILE A 16 4.29 2.54 15.14
N PRO A 17 3.15 1.86 14.91
CA PRO A 17 2.82 0.63 15.64
C PRO A 17 3.85 -0.49 15.44
N SER A 18 4.21 -0.76 14.20
CA SER A 18 5.22 -1.77 13.85
C SER A 18 6.03 -1.34 12.65
N ILE A 19 7.32 -1.68 12.64
CA ILE A 19 8.21 -1.43 11.52
C ILE A 19 8.90 -2.72 11.10
N ILE A 20 8.77 -3.07 9.82
CA ILE A 20 9.19 -4.35 9.26
C ILE A 20 9.80 -4.09 7.88
N GLU A 21 10.90 -4.77 7.56
CA GLU A 21 11.50 -4.67 6.21
C GLU A 21 10.51 -5.07 5.11
N HIS A 22 10.60 -4.40 3.97
CA HIS A 22 9.77 -4.64 2.78
C HIS A 22 8.26 -4.44 3.00
N ASP A 23 7.88 -3.66 4.01
CA ASP A 23 6.52 -3.23 4.23
C ASP A 23 6.33 -1.79 3.74
N ALA A 24 5.21 -1.52 3.07
CA ALA A 24 4.97 -0.22 2.43
C ALA A 24 4.96 0.95 3.42
N VAL A 25 4.29 0.80 4.57
CA VAL A 25 4.22 1.85 5.60
C VAL A 25 5.58 2.06 6.27
N SER A 26 6.33 0.97 6.48
CA SER A 26 7.69 1.04 7.03
C SER A 26 8.64 1.78 6.08
N ASN A 27 8.59 1.48 4.79
CA ASN A 27 9.38 2.18 3.78
C ASN A 27 8.98 3.67 3.70
N HIS A 28 7.68 3.97 3.68
CA HIS A 28 7.16 5.34 3.76
C HIS A 28 7.75 6.09 4.97
N THR A 29 7.75 5.46 6.16
CA THR A 29 8.27 6.05 7.39
C THR A 29 9.76 6.39 7.30
N PHE A 30 10.58 5.53 6.69
CA PHE A 30 12.01 5.81 6.48
C PHE A 30 12.24 6.94 5.47
N ILE A 31 11.43 7.01 4.41
CA ILE A 31 11.51 8.11 3.43
C ILE A 31 11.08 9.42 4.09
N ALA A 32 9.99 9.41 4.85
CA ALA A 32 9.53 10.57 5.61
C ALA A 32 10.61 11.08 6.57
N GLN A 33 11.33 10.18 7.29
CA GLN A 33 12.45 10.56 8.15
C GLN A 33 13.54 11.30 7.38
N ARG A 34 13.93 10.78 6.22
CA ARG A 34 14.92 11.43 5.36
C ARG A 34 14.46 12.83 4.94
N LEU A 35 13.22 12.96 4.47
CA LEU A 35 12.64 14.24 4.06
C LEU A 35 12.58 15.25 5.21
N LEU A 36 12.18 14.81 6.41
CA LEU A 36 12.15 15.66 7.59
C LEU A 36 13.56 16.15 7.99
N ARG A 37 14.55 15.28 7.92
CA ARG A 37 15.95 15.64 8.17
C ARG A 37 16.49 16.64 7.13
N GLU A 38 16.16 16.45 5.86
CA GLU A 38 16.47 17.41 4.78
C GLU A 38 15.78 18.77 4.97
N MET A 39 14.61 18.81 5.62
CA MET A 39 13.91 20.03 6.03
C MET A 39 14.52 20.68 7.30
N GLY A 40 15.55 20.08 7.89
CA GLY A 40 16.29 20.61 9.03
C GLY A 40 15.75 20.17 10.40
N PHE A 41 14.85 19.17 10.48
CA PHE A 41 14.40 18.61 11.75
C PHE A 41 15.36 17.54 12.27
N VAL A 42 15.50 17.45 13.59
CA VAL A 42 15.86 16.19 14.25
C VAL A 42 14.64 15.28 14.15
N SER A 43 14.80 14.11 13.54
CA SER A 43 13.71 13.14 13.34
C SER A 43 14.22 11.73 13.62
N GLU A 44 13.64 11.10 14.65
CA GLU A 44 13.86 9.71 14.99
C GLU A 44 12.55 8.91 14.86
N ILE A 45 12.67 7.60 14.69
CA ILE A 45 11.53 6.69 14.56
C ILE A 45 11.41 5.86 15.82
N TYR A 46 10.20 5.82 16.39
CA TYR A 46 9.85 5.05 17.59
C TYR A 46 8.75 4.05 17.24
N ALA A 47 8.94 2.79 17.56
CA ALA A 47 7.99 1.71 17.24
C ALA A 47 7.67 0.84 18.46
N SER A 48 6.43 0.31 18.52
CA SER A 48 6.05 -0.69 19.51
C SER A 48 6.61 -2.06 19.16
N THR A 49 6.65 -2.39 17.86
CA THR A 49 7.25 -3.62 17.36
C THR A 49 8.31 -3.30 16.32
N ILE A 50 9.52 -3.79 16.53
CA ILE A 50 10.66 -3.60 15.63
C ILE A 50 11.02 -4.96 15.04
N GLY A 51 10.82 -5.11 13.73
CA GLY A 51 11.15 -6.32 12.99
C GLY A 51 12.65 -6.50 12.77
N PRO A 52 13.08 -7.71 12.42
CA PRO A 52 14.45 -7.99 11.99
C PRO A 52 14.88 -7.01 10.88
N GLY A 53 16.15 -6.62 10.87
CA GLY A 53 16.70 -5.66 9.90
C GLY A 53 16.43 -4.19 10.16
N CYS A 54 15.44 -3.85 11.01
CA CYS A 54 15.18 -2.47 11.44
C CYS A 54 15.91 -2.08 12.74
N ALA A 55 16.48 -3.05 13.44
CA ALA A 55 17.24 -2.80 14.68
C ALA A 55 18.41 -1.85 14.45
N GLY A 56 18.63 -0.90 15.39
CA GLY A 56 19.67 0.14 15.29
C GLY A 56 19.28 1.35 14.40
N ARG A 57 18.17 1.29 13.68
CA ARG A 57 17.61 2.42 12.91
C ARG A 57 16.34 3.00 13.56
N VAL A 58 15.75 2.27 14.50
CA VAL A 58 14.47 2.55 15.13
C VAL A 58 14.59 2.31 16.62
N HIS A 59 13.95 3.14 17.42
CA HIS A 59 13.93 3.05 18.88
C HIS A 59 12.63 2.42 19.38
N PRO A 60 12.66 1.70 20.52
CA PRO A 60 11.43 1.30 21.21
C PRO A 60 10.56 2.53 21.55
N VAL A 61 9.25 2.41 21.39
CA VAL A 61 8.32 3.51 21.69
C VAL A 61 8.39 3.98 23.14
N ALA A 62 8.84 3.11 24.07
CA ALA A 62 9.06 3.47 25.47
C ALA A 62 10.20 4.48 25.68
N GLU A 63 11.09 4.64 24.70
CA GLU A 63 12.19 5.61 24.71
C GLU A 63 11.82 6.97 24.08
N LEU A 64 10.57 7.12 23.60
CA LEU A 64 10.09 8.38 23.02
C LEU A 64 10.26 9.51 24.04
N PRO A 65 11.00 10.60 23.72
CA PRO A 65 11.13 11.73 24.63
C PRO A 65 9.80 12.45 24.84
N PHE A 66 9.54 12.93 26.05
CA PHE A 66 8.36 13.73 26.40
C PHE A 66 8.84 15.14 26.77
N LEU A 67 9.14 15.97 25.77
CA LEU A 67 9.60 17.34 25.97
C LEU A 67 8.39 18.26 26.21
N ALA A 68 8.44 19.00 27.34
CA ALA A 68 7.31 19.83 27.76
C ALA A 68 7.31 21.25 27.13
N ASP A 69 8.31 21.60 26.32
CA ASP A 69 8.58 22.97 25.85
C ASP A 69 8.02 23.27 24.43
N ASN A 70 7.13 22.43 23.89
CA ASN A 70 6.61 22.53 22.50
C ASN A 70 7.67 22.50 21.39
N SER A 71 8.93 22.21 21.70
CA SER A 71 10.01 22.09 20.72
C SER A 71 9.94 20.78 19.92
N GLN A 72 9.13 19.83 20.37
CA GLN A 72 8.92 18.51 19.76
C GLN A 72 7.51 18.39 19.20
N TRP A 73 7.43 17.91 17.96
CA TRP A 73 6.21 17.47 17.32
C TRP A 73 6.27 15.97 17.07
N ILE A 74 5.11 15.35 16.97
CA ILE A 74 4.96 13.91 16.66
C ILE A 74 4.22 13.74 15.36
N LEU A 75 4.79 12.93 14.45
CA LEU A 75 4.12 12.40 13.28
C LEU A 75 3.75 10.94 13.56
N TYR A 76 2.47 10.65 13.72
CA TYR A 76 1.97 9.30 13.96
C TYR A 76 1.65 8.60 12.64
N GLN A 77 2.40 7.56 12.31
CA GLN A 77 2.18 6.67 11.17
C GLN A 77 1.07 5.66 11.52
N CYS A 78 -0.16 6.00 11.17
CA CYS A 78 -1.36 5.28 11.63
C CYS A 78 -1.84 4.27 10.60
N SER A 79 -1.67 2.98 10.87
CA SER A 79 -2.08 1.88 9.99
C SER A 79 -2.88 0.79 10.71
N ILE A 80 -2.85 0.76 12.05
CA ILE A 80 -3.53 -0.24 12.87
C ILE A 80 -3.69 0.28 14.31
N GLY A 81 -4.62 -0.30 15.07
CA GLY A 81 -4.77 0.01 16.50
C GLY A 81 -3.76 -0.68 17.40
N GLY A 82 -3.51 -0.09 18.56
CA GLY A 82 -2.61 -0.64 19.56
C GLY A 82 -2.16 0.38 20.62
N ALA A 83 -1.29 -0.05 21.52
CA ALA A 83 -0.77 0.77 22.61
C ALA A 83 -0.03 2.04 22.11
N THR A 84 0.47 2.03 20.88
CA THR A 84 1.16 3.17 20.26
C THR A 84 0.28 4.41 20.18
N ALA A 85 -1.00 4.24 19.81
CA ALA A 85 -1.96 5.34 19.73
C ALA A 85 -2.18 6.00 21.10
N ASP A 86 -2.18 5.21 22.18
CA ASP A 86 -2.32 5.72 23.54
C ASP A 86 -1.08 6.50 23.99
N VAL A 87 0.11 6.10 23.56
CA VAL A 87 1.35 6.86 23.80
C VAL A 87 1.29 8.20 23.07
N VAL A 88 0.91 8.20 21.81
CA VAL A 88 0.73 9.42 21.00
C VAL A 88 -0.32 10.35 21.64
N ALA A 89 -1.46 9.82 22.07
CA ALA A 89 -2.53 10.62 22.70
C ALA A 89 -2.04 11.36 23.94
N ARG A 90 -1.22 10.70 24.79
CA ARG A 90 -0.68 11.27 26.03
C ARG A 90 0.52 12.19 25.83
N HIS A 91 1.17 12.15 24.67
CA HIS A 91 2.33 12.98 24.39
C HIS A 91 1.97 14.48 24.47
N PRO A 92 2.74 15.35 25.15
CA PRO A 92 2.42 16.77 25.30
C PRO A 92 2.61 17.59 24.02
N GLY A 93 3.51 17.18 23.14
CA GLY A 93 3.82 17.86 21.89
C GLY A 93 2.66 17.86 20.89
N ARG A 94 2.73 18.75 19.91
CA ARG A 94 1.78 18.76 18.80
C ARG A 94 1.83 17.48 17.99
N LYS A 95 0.67 17.08 17.50
CA LYS A 95 0.49 15.82 16.80
C LYS A 95 0.06 16.07 15.36
N LEU A 96 0.79 15.44 14.45
CA LEU A 96 0.40 15.22 13.07
C LEU A 96 0.06 13.73 12.93
N LEU A 97 -0.84 13.40 12.04
CA LEU A 97 -1.20 12.01 11.74
C LEU A 97 -1.01 11.76 10.25
N ASP A 98 -0.38 10.65 9.93
CA ASP A 98 -0.25 10.12 8.57
C ASP A 98 -1.02 8.80 8.51
N TYR A 99 -2.11 8.78 7.74
CA TYR A 99 -3.09 7.71 7.76
C TYR A 99 -2.96 6.79 6.57
N HIS A 100 -2.49 5.57 6.84
CA HIS A 100 -2.26 4.52 5.85
C HIS A 100 -3.42 3.51 5.74
N ASN A 101 -4.59 3.91 6.17
CA ASN A 101 -5.80 3.12 6.22
C ASN A 101 -5.80 2.01 7.29
N ILE A 102 -6.97 1.72 7.83
CA ILE A 102 -7.21 0.59 8.74
C ILE A 102 -8.23 -0.34 8.09
N THR A 103 -7.80 -1.53 7.70
CA THR A 103 -8.65 -2.53 7.05
C THR A 103 -9.89 -2.81 7.91
N PRO A 104 -11.11 -2.80 7.36
CA PRO A 104 -12.32 -3.17 8.09
C PRO A 104 -12.25 -4.58 8.67
N ALA A 105 -12.51 -4.71 9.97
CA ALA A 105 -12.40 -5.99 10.69
C ALA A 105 -13.16 -7.16 10.03
N PRO A 106 -14.40 -6.98 9.51
CA PRO A 106 -15.14 -8.09 8.89
C PRO A 106 -14.39 -8.74 7.71
N LEU A 107 -13.55 -8.00 6.99
CA LEU A 107 -12.81 -8.52 5.84
C LEU A 107 -11.67 -9.47 6.22
N VAL A 108 -11.21 -9.43 7.47
CA VAL A 108 -10.09 -10.24 7.96
C VAL A 108 -10.46 -11.18 9.10
N GLU A 109 -11.58 -10.97 9.75
CA GLU A 109 -11.98 -11.63 11.01
C GLU A 109 -11.98 -13.16 10.93
N ARG A 110 -12.49 -13.72 9.82
CA ARG A 110 -12.55 -15.17 9.64
C ARG A 110 -11.20 -15.85 9.65
N TRP A 111 -10.17 -15.18 9.12
CA TRP A 111 -8.87 -15.76 8.87
C TRP A 111 -7.78 -15.23 9.81
N LEU A 112 -7.93 -13.98 10.25
CA LEU A 112 -6.96 -13.24 11.05
C LEU A 112 -7.67 -12.55 12.23
N PRO A 113 -8.29 -13.29 13.18
CA PRO A 113 -9.05 -12.69 14.29
C PRO A 113 -8.25 -11.67 15.11
N PRO A 114 -6.96 -11.86 15.43
CA PRO A 114 -6.18 -10.83 16.13
C PRO A 114 -6.10 -9.52 15.37
N LEU A 115 -5.86 -9.56 14.05
CA LEU A 115 -5.83 -8.37 13.19
C LEU A 115 -7.19 -7.67 13.16
N ALA A 116 -8.29 -8.42 13.17
CA ALA A 116 -9.63 -7.84 13.24
C ALA A 116 -9.86 -7.05 14.54
N GLU A 117 -9.40 -7.56 15.68
CA GLU A 117 -9.48 -6.85 16.96
C GLU A 117 -8.62 -5.58 16.96
N GLU A 118 -7.40 -5.66 16.44
CA GLU A 118 -6.52 -4.50 16.27
C GLU A 118 -7.16 -3.46 15.33
N SER A 119 -7.81 -3.89 14.25
CA SER A 119 -8.55 -3.00 13.34
C SER A 119 -9.72 -2.30 14.04
N ARG A 120 -10.52 -3.03 14.82
CA ARG A 120 -11.62 -2.44 15.63
C ARG A 120 -11.07 -1.44 16.66
N LEU A 121 -9.99 -1.79 17.32
CA LEU A 121 -9.33 -0.90 18.28
C LEU A 121 -8.84 0.38 17.58
N GLY A 122 -8.15 0.25 16.43
CA GLY A 122 -7.62 1.38 15.67
C GLY A 122 -8.70 2.37 15.24
N ARG A 123 -9.85 1.88 14.78
CA ARG A 123 -10.98 2.75 14.42
C ARG A 123 -11.56 3.49 15.63
N ARG A 124 -11.61 2.89 16.81
CA ARG A 124 -11.99 3.60 18.06
C ARG A 124 -10.92 4.62 18.44
N GLN A 125 -9.64 4.26 18.28
CA GLN A 125 -8.54 5.17 18.60
C GLN A 125 -8.45 6.37 17.64
N LEU A 126 -8.83 6.22 16.37
CA LEU A 126 -8.97 7.37 15.47
C LEU A 126 -9.96 8.40 16.02
N GLN A 127 -11.14 7.96 16.50
CA GLN A 127 -12.12 8.87 17.11
C GLN A 127 -11.55 9.60 18.36
N MET A 128 -10.76 8.88 19.17
CA MET A 128 -10.08 9.47 20.33
C MET A 128 -9.01 10.49 19.92
N LEU A 129 -8.29 10.24 18.83
CA LEU A 129 -7.20 11.09 18.35
C LEU A 129 -7.69 12.34 17.62
N ALA A 130 -8.89 12.33 17.03
CA ALA A 130 -9.39 13.44 16.22
C ALA A 130 -9.30 14.82 16.90
N PRO A 131 -9.69 15.01 18.18
CA PRO A 131 -9.58 16.30 18.86
C PRO A 131 -8.13 16.65 19.28
N LEU A 132 -7.19 15.72 19.18
CA LEU A 132 -5.81 15.88 19.65
C LEU A 132 -4.80 16.16 18.53
N VAL A 133 -5.19 15.88 17.29
CA VAL A 133 -4.33 15.99 16.10
C VAL A 133 -4.61 17.31 15.39
N SER A 134 -3.55 18.03 15.04
CA SER A 134 -3.67 19.36 14.42
C SER A 134 -3.80 19.30 12.91
N TRP A 135 -3.11 18.36 12.26
CA TRP A 135 -3.06 18.17 10.80
C TRP A 135 -2.96 16.70 10.46
N VAL A 136 -3.60 16.33 9.36
CA VAL A 136 -3.67 14.93 8.92
C VAL A 136 -3.26 14.81 7.46
N MET A 137 -2.42 13.83 7.17
CA MET A 137 -2.14 13.33 5.83
C MET A 137 -2.92 12.04 5.60
N ALA A 138 -3.42 11.85 4.39
CA ALA A 138 -4.14 10.67 3.96
C ALA A 138 -3.65 10.25 2.58
N ASP A 139 -3.42 8.95 2.37
CA ASP A 139 -2.86 8.41 1.13
C ASP A 139 -3.76 8.62 -0.11
N SER A 140 -5.06 8.89 0.10
CA SER A 140 -6.08 9.08 -0.95
C SER A 140 -7.24 9.96 -0.49
N ALA A 141 -8.05 10.44 -1.43
CA ALA A 141 -9.29 11.14 -1.10
C ALA A 141 -10.31 10.22 -0.41
N TYR A 142 -10.29 8.92 -0.72
CA TYR A 142 -11.08 7.91 0.00
C TYR A 142 -10.71 7.88 1.50
N ASN A 143 -9.43 7.81 1.82
CA ASN A 143 -8.94 7.86 3.20
C ASN A 143 -9.24 9.21 3.87
N ALA A 144 -9.09 10.31 3.12
CA ALA A 144 -9.41 11.64 3.62
C ALA A 144 -10.88 11.79 4.00
N ALA A 145 -11.80 11.26 3.20
CA ALA A 145 -13.23 11.27 3.51
C ALA A 145 -13.54 10.50 4.80
N GLU A 146 -12.97 9.31 4.99
CA GLU A 146 -13.11 8.53 6.24
C GLU A 146 -12.65 9.33 7.47
N LEU A 147 -11.54 10.06 7.35
CA LEU A 147 -11.01 10.87 8.44
C LEU A 147 -11.91 12.07 8.76
N VAL A 148 -12.43 12.75 7.74
CA VAL A 148 -13.39 13.84 7.91
C VAL A 148 -14.65 13.34 8.61
N ASP A 149 -15.20 12.19 8.19
CA ASP A 149 -16.35 11.55 8.82
C ASP A 149 -16.08 11.13 10.27
N THR A 150 -14.81 10.84 10.59
CA THR A 150 -14.35 10.51 11.97
C THR A 150 -14.18 11.77 12.84
N GLY A 151 -14.20 12.98 12.26
CA GLY A 151 -14.14 14.26 12.97
C GLY A 151 -12.77 14.94 12.92
N PHE A 152 -11.85 14.48 12.08
CA PHE A 152 -10.59 15.18 11.83
C PHE A 152 -10.82 16.44 11.00
N THR A 153 -10.04 17.46 11.30
CA THR A 153 -9.94 18.71 10.52
C THR A 153 -8.56 18.82 9.87
N ASN A 154 -8.40 19.73 8.91
CA ASN A 154 -7.11 19.95 8.24
C ASN A 154 -6.54 18.66 7.61
N VAL A 155 -7.39 17.92 6.89
CA VAL A 155 -7.00 16.69 6.19
C VAL A 155 -6.48 17.05 4.79
N MET A 156 -5.28 16.58 4.46
CA MET A 156 -4.62 16.77 3.16
C MET A 156 -4.32 15.41 2.52
N VAL A 157 -4.57 15.30 1.22
CA VAL A 157 -4.18 14.10 0.47
C VAL A 157 -2.69 14.20 0.12
N VAL A 158 -1.93 13.22 0.58
CA VAL A 158 -0.50 13.07 0.32
C VAL A 158 -0.26 11.64 -0.14
N PRO A 159 0.11 11.41 -1.40
CA PRO A 159 0.38 10.06 -1.89
C PRO A 159 1.45 9.34 -1.07
N VAL A 160 1.34 8.01 -1.00
CA VAL A 160 2.32 7.18 -0.29
C VAL A 160 3.73 7.47 -0.81
N LEU A 161 4.66 7.75 0.10
CA LEU A 161 6.06 7.90 -0.23
C LEU A 161 6.65 6.54 -0.60
N THR A 162 7.20 6.43 -1.80
CA THR A 162 7.83 5.21 -2.31
C THR A 162 9.28 5.48 -2.66
N GLU A 163 10.14 4.47 -2.51
CA GLU A 163 11.47 4.51 -3.13
C GLU A 163 11.31 4.22 -4.63
N GLY A 164 12.03 4.93 -5.48
CA GLY A 164 11.96 4.76 -6.94
C GLY A 164 12.34 3.37 -7.47
N GLY A 165 12.62 2.40 -6.57
CA GLY A 165 13.14 1.09 -6.92
C GLY A 165 12.29 0.32 -7.94
N THR A 166 10.97 0.23 -7.75
CA THR A 166 10.08 -0.42 -8.72
C THR A 166 9.88 0.38 -10.00
N PHE A 167 10.06 1.71 -9.96
CA PHE A 167 9.94 2.58 -11.13
C PHE A 167 11.23 2.61 -11.98
N GLU A 168 12.40 2.58 -11.35
CA GLU A 168 13.69 2.86 -12.00
C GLU A 168 14.61 1.66 -12.09
N GLN A 169 14.50 0.68 -11.17
CA GLN A 169 15.41 -0.45 -11.12
C GLN A 169 15.23 -1.38 -12.33
N ALA A 170 16.34 -1.85 -12.88
CA ALA A 170 16.34 -2.90 -13.87
C ALA A 170 15.90 -4.25 -13.25
N PRO A 171 15.25 -5.13 -14.01
CA PRO A 171 14.91 -6.46 -13.55
C PRO A 171 16.16 -7.27 -13.23
N ASP A 172 16.05 -8.15 -12.23
CA ASP A 172 17.08 -9.17 -11.99
C ASP A 172 17.14 -10.10 -13.22
N PRO A 173 18.30 -10.18 -13.92
CA PRO A 173 18.41 -10.91 -15.18
C PRO A 173 18.21 -12.43 -14.99
N ILE A 174 18.57 -13.00 -13.83
CA ILE A 174 18.41 -14.42 -13.56
C ILE A 174 16.92 -14.71 -13.31
N ALA A 175 16.25 -13.89 -12.52
CA ALA A 175 14.82 -14.01 -12.28
C ALA A 175 14.03 -13.85 -13.59
N LEU A 176 14.35 -12.82 -14.39
CA LEU A 176 13.70 -12.57 -15.67
C LEU A 176 13.87 -13.76 -16.63
N ALA A 177 15.10 -14.27 -16.80
CA ALA A 177 15.36 -15.42 -17.65
C ALA A 177 14.59 -16.70 -17.18
N ARG A 178 14.54 -16.93 -15.88
CA ARG A 178 13.78 -18.04 -15.29
C ARG A 178 12.28 -17.90 -15.56
N LEU A 179 11.71 -16.72 -15.34
CA LEU A 179 10.28 -16.47 -15.54
C LEU A 179 9.90 -16.54 -17.02
N ALA A 180 10.71 -15.95 -17.90
CA ALA A 180 10.52 -16.01 -19.35
C ALA A 180 10.63 -17.45 -19.89
N SER A 181 11.58 -18.25 -19.42
CA SER A 181 11.71 -19.66 -19.86
C SER A 181 10.55 -20.54 -19.39
N ALA A 182 10.00 -20.27 -18.20
CA ALA A 182 8.76 -20.92 -17.75
C ALA A 182 7.56 -20.55 -18.63
N GLY A 183 7.56 -19.34 -19.24
CA GLY A 183 6.58 -18.84 -20.21
C GLY A 183 6.80 -19.29 -21.65
N ALA A 184 7.91 -19.95 -21.96
CA ALA A 184 8.23 -20.36 -23.34
C ALA A 184 7.20 -21.32 -23.98
N ARG A 185 6.26 -21.86 -23.19
CA ARG A 185 5.14 -22.70 -23.68
C ARG A 185 3.98 -21.86 -24.24
N GLY A 186 4.05 -20.52 -24.17
CA GLY A 186 2.96 -19.59 -24.49
C GLY A 186 1.94 -19.48 -23.36
N GLY A 187 1.01 -18.54 -23.51
CA GLY A 187 -0.03 -18.22 -22.54
C GLY A 187 0.22 -16.91 -21.80
N ALA A 188 -0.88 -16.29 -21.36
CA ALA A 188 -0.86 -14.98 -20.69
C ALA A 188 -0.35 -15.09 -19.25
N ASP A 189 0.45 -14.11 -18.82
CA ASP A 189 0.91 -13.95 -17.45
C ASP A 189 0.05 -12.92 -16.71
N TRP A 190 -0.75 -13.40 -15.75
CA TRP A 190 -1.48 -12.57 -14.81
C TRP A 190 -0.62 -12.27 -13.60
N LEU A 191 -0.62 -11.03 -13.14
CA LEU A 191 0.13 -10.59 -11.97
C LEU A 191 -0.80 -9.93 -10.95
N PHE A 192 -0.65 -10.29 -9.69
CA PHE A 192 -1.06 -9.54 -8.53
C PHE A 192 0.16 -9.30 -7.64
N VAL A 193 0.30 -8.09 -7.11
CA VAL A 193 1.35 -7.73 -6.15
C VAL A 193 0.71 -7.09 -4.93
N GLY A 194 1.08 -7.56 -3.74
CA GLY A 194 0.57 -7.04 -2.47
C GLY A 194 0.72 -8.05 -1.35
N GLN A 195 0.25 -7.70 -0.16
CA GLN A 195 0.13 -8.70 0.90
C GLN A 195 -0.88 -9.77 0.46
N ILE A 196 -0.53 -11.04 0.57
CA ILE A 196 -1.48 -12.14 0.34
C ILE A 196 -2.35 -12.25 1.59
N ALA A 197 -3.54 -11.67 1.52
CA ALA A 197 -4.40 -11.45 2.68
C ALA A 197 -5.89 -11.49 2.31
N PRO A 198 -6.80 -11.84 3.23
CA PRO A 198 -8.21 -12.03 2.91
C PRO A 198 -8.88 -10.85 2.19
N HIS A 199 -8.62 -9.62 2.62
CA HIS A 199 -9.18 -8.39 2.03
C HIS A 199 -8.62 -8.05 0.63
N LYS A 200 -7.51 -8.69 0.23
CA LYS A 200 -6.96 -8.58 -1.11
C LYS A 200 -7.68 -9.50 -2.10
N ALA A 201 -8.51 -10.40 -1.58
CA ALA A 201 -9.36 -11.31 -2.35
C ALA A 201 -8.59 -12.17 -3.37
N ASP A 202 -7.37 -12.63 -2.98
CA ASP A 202 -6.54 -13.52 -3.81
C ASP A 202 -7.32 -14.72 -4.33
N HIS A 203 -8.23 -15.26 -3.51
CA HIS A 203 -9.12 -16.35 -3.89
C HIS A 203 -10.10 -16.01 -5.04
N ASP A 204 -10.50 -14.72 -5.17
CA ASP A 204 -11.33 -14.29 -6.30
C ASP A 204 -10.49 -14.11 -7.58
N VAL A 205 -9.25 -13.65 -7.45
CA VAL A 205 -8.29 -13.65 -8.56
C VAL A 205 -8.07 -15.08 -9.06
N MET A 206 -7.89 -16.06 -8.17
CA MET A 206 -7.74 -17.47 -8.53
C MET A 206 -8.98 -18.03 -9.23
N LYS A 207 -10.20 -17.70 -8.79
CA LYS A 207 -11.45 -18.11 -9.45
C LYS A 207 -11.55 -17.55 -10.86
N ALA A 208 -11.26 -16.26 -11.03
CA ALA A 208 -11.28 -15.59 -12.32
C ALA A 208 -10.22 -16.18 -13.26
N PHE A 209 -9.01 -16.42 -12.75
CA PHE A 209 -7.94 -17.07 -13.48
C PHE A 209 -8.30 -18.50 -13.90
N ALA A 210 -8.93 -19.29 -13.02
CA ALA A 210 -9.44 -20.63 -13.36
C ALA A 210 -10.43 -20.58 -14.53
N CYS A 211 -11.35 -19.62 -14.50
CA CYS A 211 -12.30 -19.40 -15.60
C CYS A 211 -11.57 -19.03 -16.90
N TYR A 212 -10.64 -18.08 -16.83
CA TYR A 212 -9.85 -17.65 -17.99
C TYR A 212 -9.07 -18.82 -18.60
N ARG A 213 -8.35 -19.57 -17.78
CA ARG A 213 -7.51 -20.68 -18.23
C ARG A 213 -8.31 -21.80 -18.90
N ARG A 214 -9.50 -22.11 -18.35
CA ARG A 214 -10.38 -23.15 -18.91
C ARG A 214 -11.05 -22.74 -20.22
N VAL A 215 -11.37 -21.46 -20.37
CA VAL A 215 -12.20 -20.99 -21.50
C VAL A 215 -11.36 -20.40 -22.61
N TYR A 216 -10.29 -19.69 -22.31
CA TYR A 216 -9.58 -18.85 -23.26
C TYR A 216 -8.13 -19.26 -23.50
N ASP A 217 -7.40 -19.66 -22.46
CA ASP A 217 -5.95 -19.86 -22.56
C ASP A 217 -5.43 -20.88 -21.55
N ALA A 218 -5.35 -22.14 -21.96
CA ALA A 218 -4.87 -23.24 -21.13
C ALA A 218 -3.38 -23.11 -20.73
N GLY A 219 -2.61 -22.27 -21.42
CA GLY A 219 -1.20 -21.98 -21.12
C GLY A 219 -1.01 -20.87 -20.11
N ALA A 220 -2.06 -20.11 -19.74
CA ALA A 220 -1.95 -18.97 -18.83
C ALA A 220 -1.37 -19.33 -17.45
N ARG A 221 -0.69 -18.35 -16.85
CA ARG A 221 -0.09 -18.44 -15.51
C ARG A 221 -0.56 -17.28 -14.62
N LEU A 222 -0.60 -17.51 -13.31
CA LEU A 222 -0.93 -16.51 -12.30
C LEU A 222 0.19 -16.40 -11.30
N HIS A 223 0.64 -15.18 -11.04
CA HIS A 223 1.65 -14.84 -10.06
C HIS A 223 1.04 -13.98 -8.95
N LEU A 224 0.97 -14.51 -7.72
CA LEU A 224 0.53 -13.81 -6.52
C LEU A 224 1.78 -13.49 -5.70
N VAL A 225 2.31 -12.28 -5.84
CA VAL A 225 3.63 -11.90 -5.31
C VAL A 225 3.47 -10.98 -4.10
N GLY A 226 4.03 -11.36 -2.97
CA GLY A 226 4.10 -10.53 -1.78
C GLY A 226 4.05 -11.30 -0.48
N ARG A 227 4.11 -10.58 0.63
CA ARG A 227 4.17 -11.15 1.97
C ARG A 227 2.89 -11.91 2.29
N GLU A 228 3.04 -13.15 2.71
CA GLU A 228 1.95 -14.01 3.16
C GLU A 228 1.45 -13.56 4.56
N MET A 229 0.13 -13.39 4.71
CA MET A 229 -0.53 -12.99 5.96
C MET A 229 -1.37 -14.14 6.52
N GLY A 230 -0.84 -14.77 7.59
CA GLY A 230 -1.51 -15.87 8.29
C GLY A 230 -1.47 -17.20 7.55
N SER A 231 -0.83 -18.20 8.17
CA SER A 231 -0.63 -19.53 7.57
C SER A 231 -1.94 -20.21 7.17
N THR A 232 -3.01 -20.07 7.98
CA THR A 232 -4.32 -20.67 7.69
C THR A 232 -4.94 -20.22 6.38
N TYR A 233 -4.84 -18.91 6.07
CA TYR A 233 -5.35 -18.38 4.80
C TYR A 233 -4.50 -18.86 3.62
N ILE A 234 -3.19 -18.83 3.75
CA ILE A 234 -2.26 -19.30 2.73
C ILE A 234 -2.45 -20.79 2.43
N ASP A 235 -2.58 -21.62 3.46
CA ASP A 235 -2.86 -23.05 3.28
C ASP A 235 -4.22 -23.28 2.62
N ALA A 236 -5.21 -22.44 2.91
CA ALA A 236 -6.48 -22.50 2.21
C ALA A 236 -6.34 -22.15 0.72
N LEU A 237 -5.55 -21.12 0.37
CA LEU A 237 -5.28 -20.78 -1.03
C LEU A 237 -4.56 -21.90 -1.78
N ARG A 238 -3.54 -22.53 -1.16
CA ARG A 238 -2.83 -23.67 -1.75
C ARG A 238 -3.76 -24.87 -2.00
N ARG A 239 -4.59 -25.22 -1.00
CA ARG A 239 -5.62 -26.27 -1.18
C ARG A 239 -6.66 -25.89 -2.23
N PHE A 240 -6.99 -24.60 -2.36
CA PHE A 240 -7.92 -24.12 -3.36
C PHE A 240 -7.32 -24.20 -4.78
N ALA A 241 -6.03 -23.89 -4.95
CA ALA A 241 -5.32 -24.11 -6.21
C ALA A 241 -5.37 -25.59 -6.62
N ALA A 242 -5.07 -26.51 -5.68
CA ALA A 242 -5.16 -27.95 -5.90
C ALA A 242 -6.58 -28.41 -6.30
N ALA A 243 -7.61 -27.93 -5.61
CA ALA A 243 -9.00 -28.26 -5.92
C ALA A 243 -9.48 -27.75 -7.29
N LEU A 244 -8.76 -26.78 -7.85
CA LEU A 244 -9.02 -26.23 -9.20
C LEU A 244 -8.12 -26.86 -10.27
N ASP A 245 -7.21 -27.79 -9.94
CA ASP A 245 -6.16 -28.36 -10.81
C ASP A 245 -5.25 -27.28 -11.39
N LEU A 246 -4.82 -26.30 -10.55
CA LEU A 246 -4.04 -25.12 -10.95
C LEU A 246 -2.69 -24.98 -10.21
N GLU A 247 -2.24 -26.01 -9.50
CA GLU A 247 -0.99 -25.96 -8.69
C GLU A 247 0.22 -25.58 -9.53
N ASP A 248 0.30 -26.11 -10.76
CA ASP A 248 1.40 -25.84 -11.69
C ASP A 248 1.27 -24.50 -12.43
N ALA A 249 0.12 -23.83 -12.32
CA ALA A 249 -0.20 -22.59 -13.02
C ALA A 249 -0.23 -21.37 -12.12
N ILE A 250 -0.30 -21.56 -10.80
CA ILE A 250 -0.34 -20.48 -9.81
C ILE A 250 0.94 -20.51 -8.99
N SER A 251 1.67 -19.39 -8.98
CA SER A 251 2.86 -19.23 -8.14
C SER A 251 2.59 -18.30 -6.97
N LEU A 252 3.04 -18.68 -5.78
CA LEU A 252 3.01 -17.94 -4.52
C LEU A 252 4.46 -17.84 -3.99
N PRO A 253 5.30 -16.96 -4.56
CA PRO A 253 6.72 -16.90 -4.22
C PRO A 253 7.00 -16.24 -2.86
N GLY A 254 5.97 -15.66 -2.22
CA GLY A 254 6.15 -14.83 -1.03
C GLY A 254 6.75 -13.47 -1.35
N SER A 255 7.41 -12.86 -0.36
CA SER A 255 8.17 -11.62 -0.57
C SER A 255 9.42 -11.89 -1.42
N VAL A 256 9.68 -11.01 -2.37
CA VAL A 256 10.84 -11.11 -3.26
C VAL A 256 11.65 -9.80 -3.25
N ALA A 257 12.92 -9.86 -3.63
CA ALA A 257 13.76 -8.69 -3.80
C ALA A 257 13.21 -7.78 -4.93
N VAL A 258 13.47 -6.47 -4.87
CA VAL A 258 12.94 -5.47 -5.81
C VAL A 258 13.25 -5.84 -7.26
N GLY A 259 14.50 -6.22 -7.59
CA GLY A 259 14.86 -6.64 -8.95
C GLY A 259 14.06 -7.86 -9.45
N THR A 260 13.73 -8.80 -8.56
CA THR A 260 12.87 -9.94 -8.88
C THR A 260 11.40 -9.50 -9.05
N LEU A 261 10.91 -8.56 -8.23
CA LEU A 261 9.58 -7.97 -8.39
C LEU A 261 9.45 -7.26 -9.73
N VAL A 262 10.47 -6.50 -10.13
CA VAL A 262 10.52 -5.86 -11.45
C VAL A 262 10.46 -6.90 -12.57
N ALA A 263 11.15 -8.05 -12.43
CA ALA A 263 11.06 -9.12 -13.42
C ALA A 263 9.64 -9.70 -13.56
N TYR A 264 8.85 -9.76 -12.48
CA TYR A 264 7.43 -10.13 -12.56
C TYR A 264 6.61 -9.09 -13.33
N TYR A 265 6.83 -7.80 -13.12
CA TYR A 265 6.16 -6.77 -13.91
C TYR A 265 6.55 -6.82 -15.39
N GLU A 266 7.83 -7.11 -15.71
CA GLU A 266 8.31 -7.18 -17.10
C GLU A 266 7.69 -8.33 -17.92
N ILE A 267 7.37 -9.46 -17.27
CA ILE A 267 6.72 -10.60 -17.94
C ILE A 267 5.20 -10.50 -17.97
N ALA A 268 4.60 -9.65 -17.13
CA ALA A 268 3.16 -9.60 -16.94
C ALA A 268 2.43 -9.05 -18.18
N ASP A 269 1.42 -9.76 -18.64
CA ASP A 269 0.49 -9.30 -19.68
C ASP A 269 -0.64 -8.44 -19.12
N VAL A 270 -1.02 -8.67 -17.86
CA VAL A 270 -2.07 -7.95 -17.14
C VAL A 270 -1.83 -7.97 -15.64
N PHE A 271 -2.09 -6.84 -14.99
CA PHE A 271 -2.18 -6.72 -13.54
C PHE A 271 -3.64 -6.83 -13.12
N VAL A 272 -3.96 -7.76 -12.21
CA VAL A 272 -5.35 -8.00 -11.77
C VAL A 272 -5.45 -7.74 -10.27
N CYS A 273 -6.25 -6.74 -9.88
CA CYS A 273 -6.51 -6.38 -8.49
C CYS A 273 -8.00 -6.49 -8.17
N LEU A 274 -8.39 -7.53 -7.42
CA LEU A 274 -9.77 -7.74 -6.97
C LEU A 274 -9.96 -7.42 -5.47
N SER A 275 -9.07 -6.64 -4.90
CA SER A 275 -9.08 -6.22 -3.49
C SER A 275 -10.43 -5.61 -3.09
N GLU A 276 -10.94 -6.00 -1.93
CA GLU A 276 -12.16 -5.43 -1.34
C GLU A 276 -11.88 -4.15 -0.56
N HIS A 277 -10.62 -3.91 -0.22
CA HIS A 277 -10.21 -2.72 0.51
C HIS A 277 -8.75 -2.36 0.25
N GLU A 278 -8.53 -1.10 -0.12
CA GLU A 278 -7.23 -0.49 -0.34
C GLU A 278 -7.25 0.96 0.16
N GLY A 279 -6.15 1.40 0.76
CA GLY A 279 -5.95 2.82 1.09
C GLY A 279 -5.45 3.65 -0.09
N PHE A 280 -4.66 3.01 -0.99
CA PHE A 280 -4.11 3.61 -2.21
C PHE A 280 -3.88 2.55 -3.30
N CYS A 281 -3.23 1.44 -2.96
CA CYS A 281 -2.80 0.38 -3.87
C CYS A 281 -1.61 0.78 -4.78
N ALA A 282 -0.46 1.08 -4.18
CA ALA A 282 0.77 1.40 -4.90
C ALA A 282 1.13 0.41 -6.04
N PRO A 283 0.91 -0.92 -5.92
CA PRO A 283 1.18 -1.88 -6.99
C PRO A 283 0.43 -1.59 -8.32
N ILE A 284 -0.72 -0.94 -8.29
CA ILE A 284 -1.41 -0.48 -9.50
C ILE A 284 -0.56 0.56 -10.24
N ILE A 285 -0.01 1.52 -9.51
CA ILE A 285 0.85 2.56 -10.08
C ILE A 285 2.17 1.98 -10.58
N GLU A 286 2.74 1.01 -9.86
CA GLU A 286 3.93 0.28 -10.29
C GLU A 286 3.68 -0.48 -11.60
N ALA A 287 2.58 -1.22 -11.72
CA ALA A 287 2.17 -1.90 -12.95
C ALA A 287 2.01 -0.92 -14.11
N MET A 288 1.31 0.19 -13.90
CA MET A 288 1.11 1.25 -14.90
C MET A 288 2.42 1.87 -15.36
N SER A 289 3.36 2.14 -14.46
CA SER A 289 4.68 2.71 -14.78
C SER A 289 5.48 1.77 -15.68
N ARG A 290 5.35 0.45 -15.46
CA ARG A 290 5.99 -0.60 -16.27
C ARG A 290 5.24 -0.93 -17.56
N GLY A 291 4.10 -0.27 -17.81
CA GLY A 291 3.30 -0.49 -19.02
C GLY A 291 2.48 -1.78 -18.97
N VAL A 292 2.20 -2.29 -17.77
CA VAL A 292 1.30 -3.42 -17.58
C VAL A 292 -0.13 -2.89 -17.46
N PRO A 293 -1.05 -3.29 -18.35
CA PRO A 293 -2.44 -2.84 -18.26
C PRO A 293 -3.14 -3.45 -17.04
N VAL A 294 -4.06 -2.67 -16.46
CA VAL A 294 -4.71 -2.98 -15.18
C VAL A 294 -6.17 -3.35 -15.37
N VAL A 295 -6.59 -4.44 -14.75
CA VAL A 295 -7.99 -4.80 -14.52
C VAL A 295 -8.23 -4.83 -13.00
N ALA A 296 -9.15 -4.03 -12.50
CA ALA A 296 -9.35 -3.89 -11.07
C ALA A 296 -10.83 -3.84 -10.66
N TYR A 297 -11.13 -4.34 -9.46
CA TYR A 297 -12.44 -4.17 -8.84
C TYR A 297 -12.57 -2.78 -8.21
N ALA A 298 -13.69 -2.12 -8.48
CA ALA A 298 -13.93 -0.74 -8.06
C ALA A 298 -14.33 -0.66 -6.57
N ALA A 299 -13.37 -0.92 -5.65
CA ALA A 299 -13.57 -0.85 -4.21
C ALA A 299 -12.62 0.14 -3.54
N ALA A 300 -13.08 0.81 -2.49
CA ALA A 300 -12.30 1.72 -1.66
C ALA A 300 -11.53 2.77 -2.50
N ALA A 301 -10.22 2.92 -2.33
CA ALA A 301 -9.40 3.88 -3.08
C ALA A 301 -9.04 3.42 -4.52
N VAL A 302 -9.33 2.18 -4.92
CA VAL A 302 -8.94 1.64 -6.24
C VAL A 302 -9.43 2.50 -7.41
N PRO A 303 -10.70 2.96 -7.45
CA PRO A 303 -11.17 3.84 -8.54
C PRO A 303 -10.36 5.14 -8.65
N GLU A 304 -10.02 5.74 -7.52
CA GLU A 304 -9.18 6.94 -7.47
C GLU A 304 -7.79 6.68 -8.01
N THR A 305 -7.16 5.58 -7.61
CA THR A 305 -5.80 5.22 -8.03
C THR A 305 -5.75 4.91 -9.52
N VAL A 306 -6.69 4.12 -10.03
CA VAL A 306 -6.76 3.72 -11.44
C VAL A 306 -7.15 4.90 -12.34
N GLY A 307 -8.12 5.73 -11.93
CA GLY A 307 -8.70 6.75 -12.80
C GLY A 307 -9.27 6.14 -14.08
N GLU A 308 -8.97 6.76 -15.21
CA GLU A 308 -9.36 6.28 -16.55
C GLU A 308 -8.29 5.38 -17.21
N ALA A 309 -7.24 5.03 -16.47
CA ALA A 309 -6.06 4.34 -17.01
C ALA A 309 -6.10 2.81 -16.85
N GLY A 310 -7.26 2.23 -16.55
CA GLY A 310 -7.45 0.79 -16.42
C GLY A 310 -8.90 0.38 -16.60
N VAL A 311 -9.15 -0.91 -16.60
CA VAL A 311 -10.49 -1.48 -16.62
C VAL A 311 -11.01 -1.62 -15.20
N LEU A 312 -12.00 -0.81 -14.83
CA LEU A 312 -12.67 -0.86 -13.53
C LEU A 312 -13.95 -1.69 -13.63
N LEU A 313 -14.06 -2.71 -12.78
CA LEU A 313 -15.20 -3.61 -12.71
C LEU A 313 -16.04 -3.33 -11.47
N SER A 314 -17.34 -3.21 -11.61
CA SER A 314 -18.30 -3.08 -10.51
C SER A 314 -18.70 -4.41 -9.88
N ASP A 315 -18.36 -5.51 -10.52
CA ASP A 315 -18.58 -6.90 -10.09
C ASP A 315 -17.32 -7.71 -10.37
N LYS A 316 -17.00 -8.65 -9.49
CA LYS A 316 -15.83 -9.52 -9.59
C LYS A 316 -16.20 -10.99 -9.83
N SER A 317 -17.36 -11.25 -10.46
CA SER A 317 -17.71 -12.60 -10.89
C SER A 317 -16.63 -13.16 -11.81
N PRO A 318 -16.22 -14.42 -11.63
CA PRO A 318 -15.08 -15.01 -12.34
C PRO A 318 -15.17 -14.91 -13.87
N ALA A 319 -16.38 -15.10 -14.42
CA ALA A 319 -16.61 -15.02 -15.86
C ALA A 319 -16.45 -13.59 -16.40
N LEU A 320 -16.91 -12.57 -15.65
CA LEU A 320 -16.77 -11.17 -16.04
C LEU A 320 -15.31 -10.76 -16.05
N VAL A 321 -14.56 -11.05 -14.97
CA VAL A 321 -13.13 -10.72 -14.87
C VAL A 321 -12.35 -11.42 -16.00
N ALA A 322 -12.58 -12.73 -16.19
CA ALA A 322 -11.93 -13.51 -17.25
C ALA A 322 -12.21 -12.94 -18.65
N SER A 323 -13.46 -12.53 -18.92
CA SER A 323 -13.85 -11.92 -20.20
C SER A 323 -13.21 -10.55 -20.38
N ALA A 324 -13.15 -9.71 -19.34
CA ALA A 324 -12.52 -8.40 -19.39
C ALA A 324 -11.01 -8.52 -19.70
N VAL A 325 -10.31 -9.44 -19.03
CA VAL A 325 -8.90 -9.73 -19.33
C VAL A 325 -8.74 -10.24 -20.76
N ARG A 326 -9.59 -11.18 -21.21
CA ARG A 326 -9.54 -11.69 -22.59
C ARG A 326 -9.69 -10.56 -23.60
N GLN A 327 -10.70 -9.70 -23.43
CA GLN A 327 -10.94 -8.57 -24.33
C GLN A 327 -9.71 -7.64 -24.35
N LEU A 328 -9.19 -7.26 -23.18
CA LEU A 328 -8.01 -6.41 -23.06
C LEU A 328 -6.80 -6.99 -23.79
N LEU A 329 -6.53 -8.28 -23.63
CA LEU A 329 -5.35 -8.92 -24.22
C LEU A 329 -5.50 -9.18 -25.74
N THR A 330 -6.72 -9.23 -26.26
CA THR A 330 -6.96 -9.47 -27.70
C THR A 330 -7.23 -8.20 -28.51
N ASP A 331 -7.57 -7.09 -27.85
CA ASP A 331 -7.75 -5.78 -28.49
C ASP A 331 -6.46 -4.96 -28.38
N ALA A 332 -5.58 -5.12 -29.35
CA ALA A 332 -4.27 -4.43 -29.34
C ALA A 332 -4.36 -2.89 -29.30
N PRO A 333 -5.29 -2.21 -30.03
CA PRO A 333 -5.50 -0.77 -29.90
C PRO A 333 -5.94 -0.35 -28.49
N ALA A 334 -6.93 -1.03 -27.90
CA ALA A 334 -7.41 -0.73 -26.55
C ALA A 334 -6.29 -0.95 -25.52
N ARG A 335 -5.55 -2.07 -25.62
CA ARG A 335 -4.39 -2.35 -24.75
C ARG A 335 -3.34 -1.24 -24.84
N ALA A 336 -2.95 -0.82 -26.04
CA ALA A 336 -1.98 0.24 -26.24
C ALA A 336 -2.46 1.58 -25.65
N GLY A 337 -3.74 1.91 -25.82
CA GLY A 337 -4.35 3.08 -25.22
C GLY A 337 -4.28 3.09 -23.69
N LEU A 338 -4.64 1.98 -23.05
CA LEU A 338 -4.58 1.83 -21.58
C LEU A 338 -3.14 1.86 -21.05
N VAL A 339 -2.18 1.25 -21.77
CA VAL A 339 -0.75 1.34 -21.40
C VAL A 339 -0.26 2.79 -21.44
N ALA A 340 -0.60 3.55 -22.48
CA ALA A 340 -0.22 4.95 -22.57
C ALA A 340 -0.87 5.80 -21.47
N ALA A 341 -2.17 5.61 -21.22
CA ALA A 341 -2.90 6.26 -20.14
C ALA A 341 -2.32 5.89 -18.77
N GLY A 342 -1.96 4.61 -18.55
CA GLY A 342 -1.34 4.11 -17.33
C GLY A 342 0.00 4.78 -17.02
N ARG A 343 0.87 4.89 -18.01
CA ARG A 343 2.14 5.61 -17.85
C ARG A 343 1.94 7.09 -17.53
N SER A 344 0.99 7.74 -18.19
CA SER A 344 0.61 9.12 -17.87
C SER A 344 0.06 9.25 -16.46
N ARG A 345 -0.77 8.29 -16.02
CA ARG A 345 -1.32 8.26 -14.65
C ARG A 345 -0.22 8.07 -13.62
N ALA A 346 0.69 7.11 -13.82
CA ALA A 346 1.80 6.83 -12.91
C ALA A 346 2.71 8.06 -12.71
N ALA A 347 2.88 8.91 -13.72
CA ALA A 347 3.68 10.14 -13.61
C ALA A 347 3.16 11.14 -12.55
N HIS A 348 1.90 11.01 -12.11
CA HIS A 348 1.33 11.84 -11.03
C HIS A 348 1.67 11.32 -9.63
N PHE A 349 2.28 10.14 -9.52
CA PHE A 349 2.58 9.46 -8.26
C PHE A 349 4.06 9.08 -8.14
N THR A 350 4.94 9.81 -8.81
CA THR A 350 6.38 9.57 -8.67
C THR A 350 6.87 9.91 -7.26
N PRO A 351 8.01 9.34 -6.83
CA PRO A 351 8.61 9.68 -5.53
C PRO A 351 8.79 11.18 -5.30
N GLU A 352 9.13 11.92 -6.36
CA GLU A 352 9.33 13.38 -6.31
C GLU A 352 8.03 14.12 -6.06
N VAL A 353 6.95 13.73 -6.74
CA VAL A 353 5.61 14.33 -6.57
C VAL A 353 5.12 14.08 -5.15
N ALA A 354 5.24 12.86 -4.64
CA ALA A 354 4.86 12.53 -3.27
C ALA A 354 5.71 13.29 -2.23
N ALA A 355 7.03 13.39 -2.45
CA ALA A 355 7.93 14.14 -1.57
C ALA A 355 7.60 15.64 -1.54
N VAL A 356 7.24 16.26 -2.67
CA VAL A 356 6.81 17.67 -2.74
C VAL A 356 5.50 17.86 -1.96
N ALA A 357 4.52 16.97 -2.14
CA ALA A 357 3.25 17.02 -1.41
C ALA A 357 3.47 16.88 0.11
N PHE A 358 4.31 15.94 0.52
CA PHE A 358 4.67 15.72 1.93
C PHE A 358 5.30 16.98 2.54
N ARG A 359 6.36 17.53 1.92
CA ARG A 359 7.04 18.75 2.41
C ARG A 359 6.08 19.92 2.54
N ARG A 360 5.25 20.16 1.51
CA ARG A 360 4.25 21.23 1.51
C ARG A 360 3.27 21.08 2.67
N THR A 361 2.83 19.87 2.97
CA THR A 361 1.90 19.62 4.09
C THR A 361 2.56 19.92 5.43
N ILE A 362 3.80 19.48 5.64
CA ILE A 362 4.57 19.81 6.86
C ILE A 362 4.75 21.33 6.99
N GLU A 363 5.14 22.02 5.92
CA GLU A 363 5.30 23.47 5.91
C GLU A 363 4.00 24.21 6.22
N THR A 364 2.87 23.75 5.66
CA THR A 364 1.54 24.30 5.93
C THR A 364 1.16 24.12 7.40
N ALA A 365 1.40 22.94 7.95
CA ALA A 365 1.14 22.67 9.37
C ALA A 365 1.99 23.54 10.30
N LEU A 366 3.24 23.81 9.92
CA LEU A 366 4.14 24.71 10.65
C LEU A 366 3.68 26.16 10.60
N ALA A 367 3.22 26.64 9.44
CA ALA A 367 2.78 28.02 9.25
C ALA A 367 1.48 28.35 10.00
N ALA A 368 0.62 27.34 10.22
CA ALA A 368 -0.65 27.45 10.95
C ALA A 368 -0.50 27.27 12.47
N SER A 369 0.71 27.11 12.97
CA SER A 369 1.07 26.87 14.40
C SER A 369 1.53 28.12 15.09
#